data_9bc71671c32a7e63cfa1d0a757493e16
#
_entry.id   9bc71671c32a7e63cfa1d0a757493e16
#
_cell.length_a   1.000
_cell.length_b   1.000
_cell.length_c   1.000
_cell.angle_alpha   90.00
_cell.angle_beta   90.00
_cell.angle_gamma   90.00
#
_symmetry.space_group_name_H-M   'P 1'
#
loop_
_entity.id
_entity.type
_entity.pdbx_description
1 polymer ?
#
loop_
_entity_poly.entity_id
_entity_poly.type
_entity_poly.pdbx_seq_one_letter_code
_entity_poly.pdbx_strand_id
1 'polypeptide(L)'
;MAPTNTAAWLTAANSPLAVGPAPYTTPSPTQLVIRNHALGINMVDIVVQQLGPALFSWIKFPHILGSDIAGEVVEVGSSVTRFKPGDRVVAMAAGLTEDNTQGAFQTYSVAGEVVASHLPASISYAQAAVLPLAVGTAACGLFQKNYLALQHPTIPPKPTGETVLIWGGATSVGSAAIQLAVAAGYEVISTSSPKNFDYVRGLGASAVFDYASPTVTADIIAAFAGKKSAGALAIGGFDPAVNVGVVQACVDVVVKSEGRKFVAMAVQFDPAQVPEGVGAKFIFGSDLKDNEVGPAIFEHFLPKALEEGVFKCATMPLVAGEGLEGIQGAFEVSKKGVSAQKVVVTL
;
A
#
# COMPACT_ATOMS: atom_id res chain seq x y z
N MET A 1 -10.11 25.41 22.38
CA MET A 1 -10.59 24.07 22.81
C MET A 1 -10.18 23.09 21.68
N ALA A 2 -9.70 21.91 22.04
CA ALA A 2 -9.43 20.86 21.05
C ALA A 2 -10.73 20.51 20.28
N PRO A 3 -10.65 20.18 18.99
CA PRO A 3 -11.81 19.73 18.22
C PRO A 3 -12.42 18.46 18.82
N THR A 4 -13.73 18.29 18.65
CA THR A 4 -14.38 17.01 18.99
C THR A 4 -14.00 15.97 17.94
N ASN A 5 -13.49 14.81 18.37
CA ASN A 5 -13.15 13.69 17.50
C ASN A 5 -14.19 12.58 17.61
N THR A 6 -14.44 11.91 16.49
CA THR A 6 -15.34 10.76 16.38
C THR A 6 -14.63 9.69 15.57
N ALA A 7 -14.84 8.42 15.93
CA ALA A 7 -14.20 7.28 15.24
C ALA A 7 -15.19 6.13 15.01
N ALA A 8 -14.86 5.27 14.04
CA ALA A 8 -15.49 3.99 13.83
C ALA A 8 -14.69 2.91 14.57
N TRP A 9 -15.21 2.45 15.69
CA TRP A 9 -14.56 1.54 16.62
C TRP A 9 -14.86 0.08 16.30
N LEU A 10 -13.82 -0.74 16.25
CA LEU A 10 -13.92 -2.19 16.34
C LEU A 10 -13.90 -2.58 17.82
N THR A 11 -15.03 -3.05 18.34
CA THR A 11 -15.20 -3.34 19.77
C THR A 11 -14.88 -4.79 20.15
N ALA A 12 -14.94 -5.70 19.19
CA ALA A 12 -14.57 -7.11 19.31
C ALA A 12 -14.26 -7.71 17.93
N ALA A 13 -13.55 -8.82 17.87
CA ALA A 13 -13.37 -9.55 16.62
C ALA A 13 -14.73 -9.95 16.02
N ASN A 14 -14.80 -9.85 14.70
CA ASN A 14 -16.00 -10.18 13.91
C ASN A 14 -17.26 -9.36 14.30
N SER A 15 -17.10 -8.18 14.95
CA SER A 15 -18.20 -7.26 15.21
C SER A 15 -18.26 -6.17 14.13
N PRO A 16 -19.46 -5.60 13.86
CA PRO A 16 -19.55 -4.40 13.02
C PRO A 16 -18.87 -3.21 13.72
N LEU A 17 -18.42 -2.26 12.91
CA LEU A 17 -17.85 -1.01 13.42
C LEU A 17 -18.95 -0.16 14.08
N ALA A 18 -18.64 0.42 15.23
CA ALA A 18 -19.52 1.30 15.98
C ALA A 18 -18.98 2.74 15.95
N VAL A 19 -19.74 3.68 15.40
CA VAL A 19 -19.35 5.10 15.39
C VAL A 19 -19.65 5.73 16.75
N GLY A 20 -18.66 6.44 17.30
CA GLY A 20 -18.80 7.08 18.61
C GLY A 20 -17.63 8.04 18.90
N PRO A 21 -17.70 8.74 20.07
CA PRO A 21 -16.66 9.66 20.50
C PRO A 21 -15.27 9.00 20.55
N ALA A 22 -14.25 9.74 20.17
CA ALA A 22 -12.86 9.33 20.26
C ALA A 22 -12.01 10.46 20.86
N PRO A 23 -10.87 10.14 21.51
CA PRO A 23 -9.97 11.17 21.99
C PRO A 23 -9.38 11.95 20.80
N TYR A 24 -9.23 13.28 20.95
CA TYR A 24 -8.40 14.06 20.06
C TYR A 24 -6.95 13.90 20.53
N THR A 25 -6.14 13.25 19.72
CA THR A 25 -4.74 12.98 20.06
C THR A 25 -3.87 14.18 19.63
N THR A 26 -3.18 14.81 20.58
CA THR A 26 -2.16 15.83 20.26
C THR A 26 -0.94 15.17 19.61
N PRO A 27 -0.30 15.82 18.61
CA PRO A 27 0.82 15.22 17.92
C PRO A 27 2.07 15.12 18.80
N SER A 28 2.80 14.02 18.72
CA SER A 28 4.18 13.96 19.20
C SER A 28 5.08 14.91 18.38
N PRO A 29 6.35 15.15 18.79
CA PRO A 29 7.22 16.12 18.09
C PRO A 29 7.33 15.97 16.58
N THR A 30 7.24 14.75 16.05
CA THR A 30 7.40 14.43 14.63
C THR A 30 6.11 14.00 13.92
N GLN A 31 4.96 14.28 14.53
CA GLN A 31 3.65 13.89 14.00
C GLN A 31 2.82 15.09 13.52
N LEU A 32 1.85 14.78 12.68
CA LEU A 32 0.81 15.67 12.18
C LEU A 32 -0.54 15.22 12.73
N VAL A 33 -1.43 16.15 13.06
CA VAL A 33 -2.86 15.88 13.15
C VAL A 33 -3.50 16.28 11.84
N ILE A 34 -4.24 15.37 11.25
CA ILE A 34 -4.89 15.53 9.94
C ILE A 34 -6.40 15.44 10.15
N ARG A 35 -7.13 16.46 9.68
CA ARG A 35 -8.58 16.36 9.47
C ARG A 35 -8.81 15.54 8.22
N ASN A 36 -9.41 14.36 8.36
CA ASN A 36 -9.65 13.45 7.26
C ASN A 36 -10.77 13.96 6.34
N HIS A 37 -10.57 13.84 5.05
CA HIS A 37 -11.56 14.12 3.99
C HIS A 37 -11.88 12.89 3.14
N ALA A 38 -10.96 11.94 3.06
CA ALA A 38 -11.19 10.65 2.43
C ALA A 38 -10.29 9.58 3.06
N LEU A 39 -10.83 8.37 3.15
CA LEU A 39 -10.23 7.20 3.77
C LEU A 39 -10.24 6.05 2.75
N GLY A 40 -9.09 5.38 2.56
CA GLY A 40 -9.02 4.18 1.74
C GLY A 40 -9.28 2.92 2.57
N ILE A 41 -10.03 1.99 2.00
CA ILE A 41 -10.28 0.68 2.60
C ILE A 41 -9.25 -0.32 2.08
N ASN A 42 -8.62 -1.05 2.97
CA ASN A 42 -7.65 -2.07 2.67
C ASN A 42 -8.14 -3.46 3.07
N MET A 43 -7.63 -4.48 2.39
CA MET A 43 -7.93 -5.88 2.72
C MET A 43 -7.57 -6.19 4.17
N VAL A 44 -6.46 -5.68 4.66
CA VAL A 44 -6.00 -5.91 6.03
C VAL A 44 -6.97 -5.37 7.08
N ASP A 45 -7.67 -4.26 6.82
CA ASP A 45 -8.68 -3.71 7.74
C ASP A 45 -9.82 -4.72 7.94
N ILE A 46 -10.23 -5.38 6.85
CA ILE A 46 -11.30 -6.39 6.86
C ILE A 46 -10.84 -7.67 7.58
N VAL A 47 -9.61 -8.11 7.32
CA VAL A 47 -9.07 -9.31 7.96
C VAL A 47 -8.86 -9.06 9.46
N VAL A 48 -8.41 -7.87 9.86
CA VAL A 48 -8.31 -7.50 11.29
C VAL A 48 -9.70 -7.38 11.93
N GLN A 49 -10.71 -6.87 11.23
CA GLN A 49 -12.08 -6.91 11.75
C GLN A 49 -12.52 -8.33 12.07
N GLN A 50 -12.19 -9.30 11.21
CA GLN A 50 -12.61 -10.71 11.37
C GLN A 50 -11.82 -11.44 12.45
N LEU A 51 -10.49 -11.29 12.46
CA LEU A 51 -9.58 -12.11 13.26
C LEU A 51 -9.03 -11.39 14.49
N GLY A 52 -8.86 -10.06 14.44
CA GLY A 52 -8.32 -9.24 15.52
C GLY A 52 -7.00 -9.78 16.08
N PRO A 53 -6.93 -10.04 17.40
CA PRO A 53 -5.73 -10.57 18.06
C PRO A 53 -5.27 -11.93 17.55
N ALA A 54 -6.11 -12.72 16.90
CA ALA A 54 -5.71 -14.00 16.28
C ALA A 54 -4.80 -13.80 15.07
N LEU A 55 -4.90 -12.64 14.37
CA LEU A 55 -4.00 -12.27 13.29
C LEU A 55 -2.77 -11.52 13.83
N PHE A 56 -3.03 -10.48 14.64
CA PHE A 56 -2.00 -9.64 15.26
C PHE A 56 -2.23 -9.58 16.77
N SER A 57 -1.44 -10.30 17.54
CA SER A 57 -1.60 -10.47 18.99
C SER A 57 -1.53 -9.17 19.81
N TRP A 58 -1.00 -8.11 19.22
CA TRP A 58 -0.92 -6.78 19.84
C TRP A 58 -2.19 -5.93 19.67
N ILE A 59 -3.11 -6.30 18.77
CA ILE A 59 -4.40 -5.60 18.64
C ILE A 59 -5.23 -5.78 19.90
N LYS A 60 -5.66 -4.68 20.49
CA LYS A 60 -6.52 -4.63 21.70
C LYS A 60 -7.81 -3.91 21.37
N PHE A 61 -8.94 -4.42 21.86
CA PHE A 61 -10.24 -3.79 21.69
C PHE A 61 -10.58 -2.84 22.84
N PRO A 62 -11.34 -1.76 22.59
CA PRO A 62 -11.75 -1.26 21.28
C PRO A 62 -10.56 -0.73 20.47
N HIS A 63 -10.62 -0.81 19.13
CA HIS A 63 -9.54 -0.42 18.22
C HIS A 63 -10.09 0.41 17.05
N ILE A 64 -9.36 1.47 16.65
CA ILE A 64 -9.65 2.24 15.44
C ILE A 64 -8.78 1.68 14.31
N LEU A 65 -9.42 1.11 13.28
CA LEU A 65 -8.75 0.57 12.11
C LEU A 65 -8.39 1.67 11.11
N GLY A 66 -7.82 1.24 9.97
CA GLY A 66 -7.53 2.08 8.82
C GLY A 66 -6.11 2.59 8.77
N SER A 67 -5.58 2.64 7.54
CA SER A 67 -4.20 3.09 7.28
C SER A 67 -4.13 4.25 6.28
N ASP A 68 -5.15 4.48 5.46
CA ASP A 68 -5.11 5.45 4.37
C ASP A 68 -5.85 6.74 4.71
N ILE A 69 -5.11 7.83 4.71
CA ILE A 69 -5.61 9.19 4.97
C ILE A 69 -5.34 10.07 3.75
N ALA A 70 -6.36 10.84 3.34
CA ALA A 70 -6.19 12.05 2.56
C ALA A 70 -6.98 13.18 3.23
N GLY A 71 -6.32 14.29 3.55
CA GLY A 71 -6.95 15.35 4.34
C GLY A 71 -6.10 16.62 4.45
N GLU A 72 -6.43 17.42 5.44
CA GLU A 72 -5.80 18.71 5.72
C GLU A 72 -5.11 18.68 7.09
N VAL A 73 -3.87 19.12 7.15
CA VAL A 73 -3.14 19.29 8.40
C VAL A 73 -3.81 20.35 9.26
N VAL A 74 -4.10 20.04 10.52
CA VAL A 74 -4.70 21.00 11.47
C VAL A 74 -3.75 21.35 12.63
N GLU A 75 -2.81 20.45 12.95
CA GLU A 75 -1.81 20.68 14.00
C GLU A 75 -0.52 19.92 13.64
N VAL A 76 0.63 20.45 14.06
CA VAL A 76 1.95 19.84 13.81
C VAL A 76 2.74 19.75 15.10
N GLY A 77 3.53 18.68 15.25
CA GLY A 77 4.46 18.51 16.35
C GLY A 77 5.63 19.50 16.29
N SER A 78 6.26 19.71 17.44
CA SER A 78 7.28 20.77 17.64
C SER A 78 8.55 20.62 16.77
N SER A 79 8.82 19.44 16.24
CA SER A 79 9.98 19.15 15.39
C SER A 79 9.62 19.06 13.91
N VAL A 80 8.33 19.15 13.55
CA VAL A 80 7.87 19.13 12.17
C VAL A 80 8.26 20.42 11.47
N THR A 81 8.93 20.31 10.33
CA THR A 81 9.38 21.47 9.53
C THR A 81 8.80 21.50 8.12
N ARG A 82 8.31 20.37 7.62
CA ARG A 82 7.81 20.22 6.25
C ARG A 82 6.37 20.65 6.07
N PHE A 83 5.58 20.62 7.13
CA PHE A 83 4.14 20.84 7.07
C PHE A 83 3.69 21.95 8.02
N LYS A 84 2.56 22.57 7.70
CA LYS A 84 1.85 23.54 8.52
C LYS A 84 0.34 23.35 8.43
N PRO A 85 -0.43 23.85 9.40
CA PRO A 85 -1.90 23.88 9.31
C PRO A 85 -2.38 24.48 7.99
N GLY A 86 -3.38 23.83 7.39
CA GLY A 86 -3.94 24.15 6.08
C GLY A 86 -3.28 23.40 4.90
N ASP A 87 -2.17 22.71 5.10
CA ASP A 87 -1.56 21.90 4.03
C ASP A 87 -2.42 20.68 3.69
N ARG A 88 -2.63 20.46 2.40
CA ARG A 88 -3.28 19.25 1.89
C ARG A 88 -2.27 18.11 1.84
N VAL A 89 -2.64 16.97 2.39
CA VAL A 89 -1.73 15.83 2.52
C VAL A 89 -2.41 14.49 2.22
N VAL A 90 -1.56 13.54 1.87
CA VAL A 90 -1.83 12.11 1.91
C VAL A 90 -0.85 11.49 2.91
N ALA A 91 -1.34 10.61 3.78
CA ALA A 91 -0.51 10.04 4.84
C ALA A 91 -0.93 8.61 5.20
N MET A 92 0.02 7.83 5.71
CA MET A 92 -0.24 6.50 6.25
C MET A 92 -0.43 6.59 7.77
N ALA A 93 -1.63 6.26 8.24
CA ALA A 93 -1.96 6.18 9.65
C ALA A 93 -1.49 4.85 10.28
N ALA A 94 -1.43 4.83 11.61
CA ALA A 94 -0.91 3.71 12.40
C ALA A 94 -1.97 2.69 12.82
N GLY A 95 -2.96 2.40 11.97
CA GLY A 95 -4.09 1.51 12.28
C GLY A 95 -3.76 0.05 12.57
N LEU A 96 -2.51 -0.36 12.37
CA LEU A 96 -2.02 -1.72 12.64
C LEU A 96 -0.95 -1.75 13.75
N THR A 97 -0.92 -0.74 14.62
CA THR A 97 0.02 -0.65 15.74
C THR A 97 -0.65 -1.01 17.06
N GLU A 98 0.13 -1.03 18.15
CA GLU A 98 -0.37 -1.27 19.51
C GLU A 98 -1.25 -0.11 20.04
N ASP A 99 -1.09 1.10 19.49
CA ASP A 99 -1.92 2.25 19.85
C ASP A 99 -3.28 2.14 19.16
N ASN A 100 -4.29 1.80 19.93
CA ASN A 100 -5.64 1.56 19.47
C ASN A 100 -6.41 2.82 19.05
N THR A 101 -5.80 4.01 19.16
CA THR A 101 -6.42 5.30 18.83
C THR A 101 -5.85 5.97 17.58
N GLN A 102 -4.78 5.43 16.98
CA GLN A 102 -4.07 6.06 15.86
C GLN A 102 -4.46 5.54 14.47
N GLY A 103 -5.53 4.76 14.35
CA GLY A 103 -6.07 4.34 13.05
C GLY A 103 -6.69 5.49 12.24
N ALA A 104 -6.88 5.26 10.94
CA ALA A 104 -7.42 6.27 10.04
C ALA A 104 -8.94 6.50 10.17
N PHE A 105 -9.71 5.51 10.67
CA PHE A 105 -11.17 5.57 10.64
C PHE A 105 -11.77 6.48 11.72
N GLN A 106 -11.40 7.74 11.66
CA GLN A 106 -11.83 8.80 12.57
C GLN A 106 -11.79 10.17 11.88
N THR A 107 -12.39 11.19 12.50
CA THR A 107 -12.43 12.54 11.92
C THR A 107 -11.06 13.21 11.91
N TYR A 108 -10.27 13.01 13.00
CA TYR A 108 -8.90 13.53 13.12
C TYR A 108 -7.95 12.38 13.43
N SER A 109 -6.96 12.20 12.59
CA SER A 109 -5.95 11.15 12.74
C SER A 109 -4.56 11.74 12.94
N VAL A 110 -3.70 10.97 13.62
CA VAL A 110 -2.26 11.29 13.73
C VAL A 110 -1.47 10.47 12.73
N ALA A 111 -0.49 11.09 12.09
CA ALA A 111 0.48 10.40 11.23
C ALA A 111 1.89 10.96 11.43
N GLY A 112 2.91 10.11 11.29
CA GLY A 112 4.31 10.56 11.25
C GLY A 112 4.59 11.37 9.97
N GLU A 113 5.35 12.47 10.08
CA GLU A 113 5.70 13.27 8.90
C GLU A 113 6.46 12.47 7.85
N VAL A 114 7.24 11.46 8.25
CA VAL A 114 8.06 10.62 7.35
C VAL A 114 7.24 9.70 6.44
N VAL A 115 5.97 9.51 6.72
CA VAL A 115 5.02 8.74 5.91
C VAL A 115 3.84 9.60 5.44
N ALA A 116 4.05 10.91 5.38
CA ALA A 116 3.14 11.91 4.85
C ALA A 116 3.75 12.63 3.63
N SER A 117 2.90 12.99 2.68
CA SER A 117 3.30 13.70 1.46
C SER A 117 2.32 14.84 1.16
N HIS A 118 2.85 15.98 0.67
CA HIS A 118 2.02 17.05 0.15
C HIS A 118 1.17 16.57 -1.03
N LEU A 119 -0.06 17.04 -1.08
CA LEU A 119 -1.03 16.71 -2.11
C LEU A 119 -1.31 17.93 -2.99
N PRO A 120 -1.00 17.88 -4.31
CA PRO A 120 -1.34 18.96 -5.24
C PRO A 120 -2.82 19.31 -5.25
N ALA A 121 -3.14 20.58 -5.49
CA ALA A 121 -4.52 21.06 -5.56
C ALA A 121 -5.34 20.41 -6.68
N SER A 122 -4.68 19.94 -7.74
CA SER A 122 -5.28 19.25 -8.88
C SER A 122 -5.81 17.85 -8.57
N ILE A 123 -5.38 17.24 -7.44
CA ILE A 123 -5.77 15.88 -7.03
C ILE A 123 -6.81 15.98 -5.91
N SER A 124 -7.96 15.33 -6.07
CA SER A 124 -8.98 15.26 -5.02
C SER A 124 -8.53 14.34 -3.87
N TYR A 125 -9.09 14.53 -2.66
CA TYR A 125 -8.80 13.66 -1.53
C TYR A 125 -9.21 12.21 -1.79
N ALA A 126 -10.34 11.98 -2.47
CA ALA A 126 -10.77 10.62 -2.84
C ALA A 126 -9.76 9.93 -3.78
N GLN A 127 -9.19 10.67 -4.75
CA GLN A 127 -8.12 10.15 -5.60
C GLN A 127 -6.85 9.85 -4.80
N ALA A 128 -6.49 10.71 -3.87
CA ALA A 128 -5.27 10.54 -3.07
C ALA A 128 -5.36 9.40 -2.05
N ALA A 129 -6.55 9.16 -1.48
CA ALA A 129 -6.78 8.12 -0.47
C ALA A 129 -6.50 6.68 -0.96
N VAL A 130 -6.30 6.47 -2.26
CA VAL A 130 -5.90 5.15 -2.77
C VAL A 130 -4.41 4.83 -2.56
N LEU A 131 -3.58 5.84 -2.20
CA LEU A 131 -2.13 5.73 -2.25
C LEU A 131 -1.45 5.20 -0.97
N PRO A 132 -1.74 5.67 0.27
CA PRO A 132 -0.80 5.56 1.38
C PRO A 132 -0.28 4.14 1.66
N LEU A 133 -1.14 3.21 2.03
CA LEU A 133 -0.72 1.84 2.32
C LEU A 133 -0.22 1.11 1.08
N ALA A 134 -0.80 1.39 -0.09
CA ALA A 134 -0.36 0.80 -1.35
C ALA A 134 1.08 1.21 -1.69
N VAL A 135 1.40 2.50 -1.60
CA VAL A 135 2.75 3.04 -1.77
C VAL A 135 3.68 2.53 -0.67
N GLY A 136 3.23 2.54 0.59
CA GLY A 136 4.01 2.05 1.72
C GLY A 136 4.40 0.59 1.58
N THR A 137 3.44 -0.28 1.24
CA THR A 137 3.69 -1.71 1.03
C THR A 137 4.61 -1.96 -0.16
N ALA A 138 4.36 -1.29 -1.28
CA ALA A 138 5.21 -1.41 -2.46
C ALA A 138 6.64 -0.94 -2.19
N ALA A 139 6.81 0.23 -1.57
CA ALA A 139 8.11 0.80 -1.25
C ALA A 139 8.90 -0.09 -0.26
N CYS A 140 8.22 -0.64 0.75
CA CYS A 140 8.82 -1.58 1.68
C CYS A 140 9.41 -2.79 0.94
N GLY A 141 8.62 -3.46 0.10
CA GLY A 141 9.06 -4.64 -0.64
C GLY A 141 10.14 -4.34 -1.69
N LEU A 142 10.05 -3.18 -2.36
CA LEU A 142 10.99 -2.83 -3.42
C LEU A 142 12.33 -2.30 -2.88
N PHE A 143 12.34 -1.43 -1.86
CA PHE A 143 13.51 -0.62 -1.55
C PHE A 143 14.23 -0.96 -0.26
N GLN A 144 13.57 -1.54 0.75
CA GLN A 144 14.25 -1.90 1.99
C GLN A 144 15.35 -2.96 1.73
N LYS A 145 16.49 -2.81 2.42
CA LYS A 145 17.69 -3.65 2.26
C LYS A 145 17.46 -5.14 2.50
N ASN A 146 16.52 -5.47 3.38
CA ASN A 146 16.16 -6.84 3.72
C ASN A 146 15.02 -7.43 2.88
N TYR A 147 14.65 -6.74 1.78
CA TYR A 147 13.73 -7.18 0.73
C TYR A 147 14.43 -7.12 -0.64
N LEU A 148 13.83 -6.52 -1.65
CA LEU A 148 14.44 -6.46 -3.01
C LEU A 148 15.61 -5.47 -3.08
N ALA A 149 15.75 -4.54 -2.16
CA ALA A 149 16.83 -3.56 -2.09
C ALA A 149 17.14 -2.86 -3.43
N LEU A 150 16.10 -2.53 -4.19
CA LEU A 150 16.23 -1.80 -5.45
C LEU A 150 16.76 -0.38 -5.20
N GLN A 151 17.34 0.25 -6.22
CA GLN A 151 17.66 1.68 -6.12
C GLN A 151 16.38 2.51 -5.96
N HIS A 152 16.47 3.63 -5.26
CA HIS A 152 15.32 4.51 -5.04
C HIS A 152 14.88 5.20 -6.35
N PRO A 153 13.58 5.54 -6.49
CA PRO A 153 13.07 6.22 -7.67
C PRO A 153 13.65 7.62 -7.82
N THR A 154 13.83 8.06 -9.06
CA THR A 154 14.31 9.42 -9.41
C THR A 154 13.49 9.99 -10.56
N ILE A 155 13.49 11.32 -10.69
CA ILE A 155 12.89 12.05 -11.81
C ILE A 155 13.99 12.87 -12.48
N PRO A 156 14.40 12.52 -13.73
CA PRO A 156 13.97 11.34 -14.52
C PRO A 156 14.54 10.01 -13.98
N PRO A 157 13.96 8.85 -14.38
CA PRO A 157 14.47 7.53 -14.01
C PRO A 157 15.92 7.29 -14.48
N LYS A 158 16.69 6.57 -13.67
CA LYS A 158 18.05 6.14 -14.03
C LYS A 158 18.04 4.64 -14.37
N PRO A 159 18.14 4.25 -15.67
CA PRO A 159 18.04 2.85 -16.07
C PRO A 159 19.06 1.94 -15.39
N THR A 160 18.63 0.77 -14.91
CA THR A 160 19.48 -0.24 -14.26
C THR A 160 19.89 -1.36 -15.21
N GLY A 161 19.12 -1.59 -16.29
CA GLY A 161 19.25 -2.76 -17.15
C GLY A 161 18.71 -4.05 -16.52
N GLU A 162 18.04 -3.97 -15.36
CA GLU A 162 17.45 -5.11 -14.66
C GLU A 162 15.91 -5.10 -14.78
N THR A 163 15.30 -6.28 -14.65
CA THR A 163 13.86 -6.50 -14.76
C THR A 163 13.30 -7.03 -13.44
N VAL A 164 12.19 -6.47 -12.97
CA VAL A 164 11.48 -6.94 -11.78
C VAL A 164 10.12 -7.52 -12.15
N LEU A 165 9.75 -8.65 -11.53
CA LEU A 165 8.40 -9.19 -11.63
C LEU A 165 7.50 -8.57 -10.56
N ILE A 166 6.35 -8.02 -10.99
CA ILE A 166 5.29 -7.56 -10.10
C ILE A 166 4.02 -8.37 -10.38
N TRP A 167 3.76 -9.38 -9.54
CA TRP A 167 2.56 -10.19 -9.67
C TRP A 167 1.36 -9.44 -9.09
N GLY A 168 0.27 -9.33 -9.85
CA GLY A 168 -0.94 -8.62 -9.41
C GLY A 168 -0.95 -7.12 -9.70
N GLY A 169 -0.45 -6.70 -10.87
CA GLY A 169 -0.27 -5.29 -11.26
C GLY A 169 -1.51 -4.40 -11.24
N ALA A 170 -2.71 -4.98 -11.35
CA ALA A 170 -3.97 -4.24 -11.28
C ALA A 170 -4.51 -4.05 -9.84
N THR A 171 -3.83 -4.56 -8.81
CA THR A 171 -4.13 -4.27 -7.40
C THR A 171 -3.59 -2.89 -7.02
N SER A 172 -4.04 -2.33 -5.89
CA SER A 172 -3.53 -1.04 -5.41
C SER A 172 -2.01 -1.08 -5.17
N VAL A 173 -1.53 -2.12 -4.48
CA VAL A 173 -0.09 -2.33 -4.23
C VAL A 173 0.68 -2.53 -5.53
N GLY A 174 0.15 -3.36 -6.45
CA GLY A 174 0.78 -3.61 -7.74
C GLY A 174 0.87 -2.37 -8.62
N SER A 175 -0.20 -1.56 -8.64
CA SER A 175 -0.23 -0.32 -9.39
C SER A 175 0.78 0.72 -8.87
N ALA A 176 0.96 0.79 -7.55
CA ALA A 176 2.01 1.61 -6.93
C ALA A 176 3.40 1.05 -7.23
N ALA A 177 3.57 -0.29 -7.10
CA ALA A 177 4.85 -0.96 -7.29
C ALA A 177 5.37 -0.83 -8.73
N ILE A 178 4.51 -0.96 -9.75
CA ILE A 178 4.89 -0.76 -11.15
C ILE A 178 5.46 0.64 -11.35
N GLN A 179 4.73 1.68 -10.91
CA GLN A 179 5.16 3.07 -11.07
C GLN A 179 6.45 3.37 -10.32
N LEU A 180 6.59 2.87 -9.08
CA LEU A 180 7.81 3.04 -8.28
C LEU A 180 9.02 2.34 -8.91
N ALA A 181 8.84 1.10 -9.42
CA ALA A 181 9.91 0.34 -10.05
C ALA A 181 10.36 0.99 -11.38
N VAL A 182 9.41 1.47 -12.20
CA VAL A 182 9.71 2.21 -13.43
C VAL A 182 10.44 3.51 -13.12
N ALA A 183 10.00 4.28 -12.13
CA ALA A 183 10.68 5.50 -11.69
C ALA A 183 12.06 5.22 -11.07
N ALA A 184 12.26 4.02 -10.55
CA ALA A 184 13.55 3.53 -10.09
C ALA A 184 14.45 2.97 -11.22
N GLY A 185 13.99 3.01 -12.49
CA GLY A 185 14.77 2.64 -13.66
C GLY A 185 14.80 1.15 -13.99
N TYR A 186 13.86 0.36 -13.44
CA TYR A 186 13.71 -1.07 -13.74
C TYR A 186 12.70 -1.30 -14.86
N GLU A 187 12.96 -2.28 -15.70
CA GLU A 187 11.94 -2.85 -16.55
C GLU A 187 10.96 -3.65 -15.68
N VAL A 188 9.66 -3.55 -15.96
CA VAL A 188 8.63 -4.24 -15.16
C VAL A 188 7.87 -5.25 -16.04
N ILE A 189 7.89 -6.50 -15.63
CA ILE A 189 6.97 -7.54 -16.12
C ILE A 189 5.89 -7.72 -15.03
N SER A 190 4.61 -7.83 -15.45
CA SER A 190 3.51 -7.91 -14.48
C SER A 190 2.46 -8.94 -14.92
N THR A 191 1.52 -9.22 -14.01
CA THR A 191 0.34 -10.03 -14.29
C THR A 191 -0.93 -9.27 -13.94
N SER A 192 -2.00 -9.53 -14.70
CA SER A 192 -3.35 -9.08 -14.39
C SER A 192 -4.38 -9.93 -15.14
N SER A 193 -5.69 -9.70 -14.91
CA SER A 193 -6.71 -10.21 -15.81
C SER A 193 -6.64 -9.47 -17.15
N PRO A 194 -7.00 -10.12 -18.30
CA PRO A 194 -6.89 -9.52 -19.64
C PRO A 194 -7.56 -8.15 -19.78
N LYS A 195 -8.72 -7.96 -19.15
CA LYS A 195 -9.45 -6.68 -19.15
C LYS A 195 -8.68 -5.49 -18.57
N ASN A 196 -7.61 -5.75 -17.81
CA ASN A 196 -6.77 -4.73 -17.17
C ASN A 196 -5.40 -4.59 -17.83
N PHE A 197 -5.11 -5.26 -18.94
CA PHE A 197 -3.79 -5.22 -19.58
C PHE A 197 -3.37 -3.81 -19.97
N ASP A 198 -4.26 -3.05 -20.62
CA ASP A 198 -3.95 -1.70 -21.06
C ASP A 198 -3.77 -0.75 -19.88
N TYR A 199 -4.56 -0.93 -18.80
CA TYR A 199 -4.36 -0.21 -17.56
C TYR A 199 -2.96 -0.46 -16.97
N VAL A 200 -2.54 -1.72 -16.84
CA VAL A 200 -1.24 -2.09 -16.27
C VAL A 200 -0.07 -1.63 -17.14
N ARG A 201 -0.20 -1.74 -18.49
CA ARG A 201 0.77 -1.15 -19.41
C ARG A 201 0.84 0.37 -19.31
N GLY A 202 -0.31 1.04 -19.13
CA GLY A 202 -0.41 2.49 -18.91
C GLY A 202 0.23 3.00 -17.62
N LEU A 203 0.56 2.09 -16.67
CA LEU A 203 1.37 2.37 -15.48
C LEU A 203 2.87 2.18 -15.72
N GLY A 204 3.28 1.61 -16.86
CA GLY A 204 4.66 1.46 -17.28
C GLY A 204 5.18 0.01 -17.30
N ALA A 205 4.33 -1.01 -17.14
CA ALA A 205 4.74 -2.40 -17.35
C ALA A 205 5.05 -2.66 -18.82
N SER A 206 6.24 -3.23 -19.13
CA SER A 206 6.70 -3.55 -20.48
C SER A 206 5.99 -4.78 -21.05
N ALA A 207 5.63 -5.74 -20.17
CA ALA A 207 4.87 -6.92 -20.54
C ALA A 207 3.85 -7.25 -19.43
N VAL A 208 2.67 -7.75 -19.84
CA VAL A 208 1.59 -8.13 -18.93
C VAL A 208 1.03 -9.48 -19.35
N PHE A 209 0.94 -10.40 -18.41
CA PHE A 209 0.46 -11.77 -18.62
C PHE A 209 -0.84 -12.03 -17.85
N ASP A 210 -1.70 -12.90 -18.40
CA ASP A 210 -2.90 -13.34 -17.71
C ASP A 210 -2.53 -14.33 -16.59
N TYR A 211 -2.74 -13.95 -15.34
CA TYR A 211 -2.46 -14.82 -14.19
C TYR A 211 -3.32 -16.08 -14.16
N ALA A 212 -4.44 -16.12 -14.89
CA ALA A 212 -5.30 -17.29 -14.99
C ALA A 212 -4.87 -18.26 -16.10
N SER A 213 -3.90 -17.88 -16.96
CA SER A 213 -3.37 -18.77 -17.99
C SER A 213 -2.65 -19.97 -17.36
N PRO A 214 -2.90 -21.21 -17.83
CA PRO A 214 -2.17 -22.37 -17.33
C PRO A 214 -0.67 -22.36 -17.68
N THR A 215 -0.26 -21.51 -18.62
CA THR A 215 1.15 -21.37 -19.07
C THR A 215 1.83 -20.12 -18.48
N VAL A 216 1.14 -19.32 -17.66
CA VAL A 216 1.61 -18.01 -17.22
C VAL A 216 3.04 -18.02 -16.66
N THR A 217 3.38 -19.00 -15.82
CA THR A 217 4.72 -19.11 -15.23
C THR A 217 5.78 -19.38 -16.30
N ALA A 218 5.49 -20.28 -17.23
CA ALA A 218 6.41 -20.60 -18.33
C ALA A 218 6.58 -19.41 -19.29
N ASP A 219 5.50 -18.69 -19.58
CA ASP A 219 5.51 -17.51 -20.46
C ASP A 219 6.32 -16.36 -19.81
N ILE A 220 6.19 -16.15 -18.51
CA ILE A 220 6.98 -15.15 -17.77
C ILE A 220 8.46 -15.57 -17.75
N ILE A 221 8.79 -16.85 -17.47
CA ILE A 221 10.17 -17.34 -17.52
C ILE A 221 10.78 -17.09 -18.91
N ALA A 222 10.05 -17.37 -19.98
CA ALA A 222 10.49 -17.08 -21.34
C ALA A 222 10.73 -15.57 -21.58
N ALA A 223 9.88 -14.70 -21.01
CA ALA A 223 10.04 -13.24 -21.09
C ALA A 223 11.26 -12.72 -20.31
N PHE A 224 11.77 -13.47 -19.33
CA PHE A 224 13.02 -13.17 -18.61
C PHE A 224 14.27 -13.72 -19.33
N ALA A 225 14.14 -14.44 -20.42
CA ALA A 225 15.31 -14.97 -21.15
C ALA A 225 16.22 -13.82 -21.61
N GLY A 226 17.51 -13.89 -21.23
CA GLY A 226 18.51 -12.87 -21.52
C GLY A 226 18.39 -11.57 -20.69
N LYS A 227 17.51 -11.54 -19.69
CA LYS A 227 17.33 -10.42 -18.76
C LYS A 227 17.89 -10.77 -17.38
N LYS A 228 18.40 -9.76 -16.67
CA LYS A 228 18.83 -9.90 -15.27
C LYS A 228 17.66 -9.55 -14.33
N SER A 229 17.24 -10.54 -13.55
CA SER A 229 16.15 -10.38 -12.59
C SER A 229 16.59 -9.59 -11.36
N ALA A 230 15.83 -8.57 -11.00
CA ALA A 230 15.93 -7.86 -9.72
C ALA A 230 15.08 -8.50 -8.60
N GLY A 231 14.44 -9.66 -8.88
CA GLY A 231 13.56 -10.38 -7.98
C GLY A 231 12.08 -10.21 -8.32
N ALA A 232 11.20 -10.59 -7.38
CA ALA A 232 9.76 -10.53 -7.56
C ALA A 232 9.03 -9.94 -6.35
N LEU A 233 7.92 -9.24 -6.61
CA LEU A 233 6.94 -8.81 -5.63
C LEU A 233 5.65 -9.61 -5.85
N ALA A 234 5.29 -10.46 -4.90
CA ALA A 234 4.11 -11.32 -4.94
C ALA A 234 2.94 -10.64 -4.22
N ILE A 235 1.87 -10.34 -4.95
CA ILE A 235 0.66 -9.72 -4.40
C ILE A 235 -0.52 -10.62 -4.71
N GLY A 236 -1.22 -11.07 -3.68
CA GLY A 236 -2.39 -11.94 -3.80
C GLY A 236 -3.68 -11.28 -3.37
N GLY A 237 -4.63 -12.09 -2.95
CA GLY A 237 -5.96 -11.70 -2.52
C GLY A 237 -6.37 -12.31 -1.18
N PHE A 238 -7.69 -12.39 -0.96
CA PHE A 238 -8.26 -12.96 0.28
C PHE A 238 -8.12 -14.48 0.38
N ASP A 239 -8.01 -15.20 -0.75
CA ASP A 239 -7.97 -16.65 -0.76
C ASP A 239 -6.55 -17.18 -0.50
N PRO A 240 -6.28 -17.83 0.66
CA PRO A 240 -4.97 -18.39 0.97
C PRO A 240 -4.50 -19.43 -0.05
N ALA A 241 -5.41 -20.22 -0.65
CA ALA A 241 -5.05 -21.23 -1.64
C ALA A 241 -4.53 -20.60 -2.94
N VAL A 242 -5.13 -19.49 -3.36
CA VAL A 242 -4.65 -18.69 -4.50
C VAL A 242 -3.29 -18.08 -4.19
N ASN A 243 -3.08 -17.58 -2.97
CA ASN A 243 -1.83 -16.95 -2.54
C ASN A 243 -0.64 -17.92 -2.59
N VAL A 244 -0.83 -19.21 -2.26
CA VAL A 244 0.21 -20.24 -2.40
C VAL A 244 0.67 -20.35 -3.86
N GLY A 245 -0.26 -20.41 -4.82
CA GLY A 245 0.07 -20.44 -6.25
C GLY A 245 0.80 -19.19 -6.74
N VAL A 246 0.42 -18.01 -6.23
CA VAL A 246 1.07 -16.73 -6.56
C VAL A 246 2.53 -16.73 -6.12
N VAL A 247 2.80 -17.13 -4.87
CA VAL A 247 4.18 -17.16 -4.35
C VAL A 247 5.01 -18.20 -5.08
N GLN A 248 4.45 -19.41 -5.31
CA GLN A 248 5.15 -20.48 -6.03
C GLN A 248 5.52 -20.03 -7.45
N ALA A 249 4.63 -19.41 -8.19
CA ALA A 249 4.92 -18.88 -9.52
C ALA A 249 6.04 -17.82 -9.50
N CYS A 250 6.03 -16.91 -8.53
CA CYS A 250 7.11 -15.94 -8.35
C CYS A 250 8.46 -16.62 -8.03
N VAL A 251 8.44 -17.63 -7.16
CA VAL A 251 9.63 -18.45 -6.82
C VAL A 251 10.18 -19.15 -8.06
N ASP A 252 9.32 -19.82 -8.84
CA ASP A 252 9.73 -20.52 -10.06
C ASP A 252 10.38 -19.58 -11.07
N VAL A 253 9.83 -18.37 -11.25
CA VAL A 253 10.40 -17.35 -12.13
C VAL A 253 11.77 -16.90 -11.65
N VAL A 254 11.92 -16.53 -10.36
CA VAL A 254 13.23 -16.07 -9.86
C VAL A 254 14.26 -17.18 -9.85
N VAL A 255 13.88 -18.44 -9.62
CA VAL A 255 14.79 -19.61 -9.68
C VAL A 255 15.32 -19.81 -11.10
N LYS A 256 14.48 -19.66 -12.12
CA LYS A 256 14.83 -19.91 -13.53
C LYS A 256 15.48 -18.71 -14.23
N SER A 257 15.42 -17.50 -13.66
CA SER A 257 16.01 -16.29 -14.23
C SER A 257 17.43 -16.09 -13.69
N GLU A 258 18.29 -15.39 -14.41
CA GLU A 258 19.55 -14.88 -13.86
C GLU A 258 19.29 -13.73 -12.90
N GLY A 259 20.18 -13.50 -11.91
CA GLY A 259 20.12 -12.38 -10.99
C GLY A 259 19.57 -12.72 -9.61
N ARG A 260 18.80 -11.80 -9.01
CA ARG A 260 18.38 -11.90 -7.61
C ARG A 260 17.33 -12.99 -7.39
N LYS A 261 17.61 -13.87 -6.42
CA LYS A 261 16.72 -14.95 -6.00
C LYS A 261 15.95 -14.54 -4.73
N PHE A 262 15.01 -13.60 -4.88
CA PHE A 262 14.24 -13.09 -3.76
C PHE A 262 12.79 -12.77 -4.16
N VAL A 263 11.85 -13.14 -3.28
CA VAL A 263 10.42 -12.81 -3.42
C VAL A 263 9.96 -12.00 -2.21
N ALA A 264 9.65 -10.73 -2.41
CA ALA A 264 8.95 -9.92 -1.41
C ALA A 264 7.45 -10.24 -1.48
N MET A 265 6.80 -10.51 -0.34
CA MET A 265 5.45 -11.05 -0.32
C MET A 265 4.48 -10.12 0.41
N ALA A 266 3.50 -9.58 -0.31
CA ALA A 266 2.35 -8.87 0.27
C ALA A 266 1.17 -9.83 0.55
N VAL A 267 1.49 -11.10 0.75
CA VAL A 267 0.57 -12.19 1.11
C VAL A 267 1.22 -13.06 2.18
N GLN A 268 0.41 -13.65 3.05
CA GLN A 268 0.91 -14.63 4.02
C GLN A 268 1.28 -15.93 3.31
N PHE A 269 2.48 -16.39 3.55
CA PHE A 269 3.04 -17.64 3.06
C PHE A 269 4.13 -18.10 4.04
N ASP A 270 4.28 -19.40 4.24
CA ASP A 270 5.33 -19.96 5.09
C ASP A 270 6.68 -19.92 4.35
N PRO A 271 7.65 -19.09 4.79
CA PRO A 271 8.96 -19.02 4.15
C PRO A 271 9.74 -20.34 4.12
N ALA A 272 9.41 -21.28 5.02
CA ALA A 272 10.05 -22.61 5.04
C ALA A 272 9.70 -23.48 3.82
N GLN A 273 8.65 -23.11 3.06
CA GLN A 273 8.25 -23.79 1.83
C GLN A 273 9.00 -23.26 0.59
N VAL A 274 9.86 -22.26 0.75
CA VAL A 274 10.66 -21.71 -0.35
C VAL A 274 11.93 -22.54 -0.51
N PRO A 275 12.37 -22.88 -1.76
CA PRO A 275 13.58 -23.67 -1.98
C PRO A 275 14.84 -23.02 -1.38
N GLU A 276 15.80 -23.86 -1.00
CA GLU A 276 17.11 -23.38 -0.55
C GLU A 276 17.77 -22.47 -1.60
N GLY A 277 18.39 -21.40 -1.13
CA GLY A 277 19.01 -20.37 -1.98
C GLY A 277 18.06 -19.29 -2.51
N VAL A 278 16.75 -19.38 -2.23
CA VAL A 278 15.78 -18.31 -2.53
C VAL A 278 15.38 -17.61 -1.23
N GLY A 279 15.55 -16.28 -1.19
CA GLY A 279 15.03 -15.46 -0.11
C GLY A 279 13.54 -15.19 -0.29
N ALA A 280 12.76 -15.23 0.81
CA ALA A 280 11.38 -14.80 0.81
C ALA A 280 11.02 -14.12 2.13
N LYS A 281 10.24 -13.04 2.08
CA LYS A 281 9.87 -12.31 3.29
C LYS A 281 8.52 -11.62 3.12
N PHE A 282 7.67 -11.75 4.16
CA PHE A 282 6.40 -11.02 4.25
C PHE A 282 6.66 -9.53 4.49
N ILE A 283 5.90 -8.69 3.77
CA ILE A 283 6.00 -7.23 3.85
C ILE A 283 5.09 -6.73 4.97
N PHE A 284 5.66 -5.94 5.88
CA PHE A 284 4.92 -5.17 6.84
C PHE A 284 5.08 -3.68 6.51
N GLY A 285 4.10 -3.10 5.80
CA GLY A 285 4.21 -1.76 5.21
C GLY A 285 4.42 -0.63 6.22
N SER A 286 3.99 -0.81 7.48
CA SER A 286 4.20 0.16 8.56
C SER A 286 5.67 0.30 9.03
N ASP A 287 6.57 -0.61 8.61
CA ASP A 287 8.00 -0.50 8.94
C ASP A 287 8.66 0.76 8.35
N LEU A 288 8.04 1.36 7.32
CA LEU A 288 8.59 2.57 6.66
C LEU A 288 8.69 3.78 7.57
N LYS A 289 7.94 3.84 8.66
CA LYS A 289 7.99 4.93 9.63
C LYS A 289 9.33 5.02 10.38
N ASP A 290 10.10 3.92 10.40
CA ASP A 290 11.30 3.75 11.21
C ASP A 290 12.58 3.55 10.38
N ASN A 291 12.56 3.80 9.06
CA ASN A 291 13.72 3.59 8.19
C ASN A 291 13.84 4.65 7.08
N GLU A 292 14.95 4.58 6.32
CA GLU A 292 15.29 5.54 5.27
C GLU A 292 14.35 5.53 4.05
N VAL A 293 13.57 4.49 3.84
CA VAL A 293 12.69 4.36 2.67
C VAL A 293 11.48 5.27 2.81
N GLY A 294 10.93 5.44 4.03
CA GLY A 294 9.80 6.34 4.27
C GLY A 294 10.08 7.76 3.75
N PRO A 295 11.11 8.46 4.25
CA PRO A 295 11.48 9.77 3.73
C PRO A 295 11.82 9.77 2.23
N ALA A 296 12.58 8.79 1.74
CA ALA A 296 12.95 8.72 0.32
C ALA A 296 11.73 8.72 -0.60
N ILE A 297 10.64 8.07 -0.18
CA ILE A 297 9.42 7.97 -0.97
C ILE A 297 8.44 9.11 -0.65
N PHE A 298 8.03 9.28 0.59
CA PHE A 298 6.95 10.21 0.96
C PHE A 298 7.41 11.67 1.03
N GLU A 299 8.70 11.91 1.27
CA GLU A 299 9.26 13.26 1.35
C GLU A 299 9.91 13.70 0.03
N HIS A 300 10.78 12.85 -0.54
CA HIS A 300 11.62 13.29 -1.66
C HIS A 300 11.04 12.96 -3.03
N PHE A 301 10.37 11.81 -3.19
CA PHE A 301 9.87 11.38 -4.51
C PHE A 301 8.40 11.74 -4.74
N LEU A 302 7.49 11.29 -3.88
CA LEU A 302 6.05 11.30 -4.14
C LEU A 302 5.47 12.71 -4.35
N PRO A 303 5.81 13.76 -3.55
CA PRO A 303 5.25 15.09 -3.75
C PRO A 303 5.55 15.64 -5.13
N LYS A 304 6.82 15.55 -5.55
CA LYS A 304 7.26 16.00 -6.86
C LYS A 304 6.65 15.17 -8.00
N ALA A 305 6.60 13.85 -7.83
CA ALA A 305 6.06 12.94 -8.83
C ALA A 305 4.55 13.13 -9.05
N LEU A 306 3.78 13.48 -8.00
CA LEU A 306 2.38 13.83 -8.09
C LEU A 306 2.18 15.21 -8.74
N GLU A 307 2.99 16.20 -8.40
CA GLU A 307 2.94 17.55 -8.97
C GLU A 307 3.25 17.54 -10.48
N GLU A 308 4.27 16.79 -10.90
CA GLU A 308 4.65 16.64 -12.30
C GLU A 308 3.77 15.66 -13.08
N GLY A 309 2.85 14.94 -12.41
CA GLY A 309 1.95 13.95 -13.02
C GLY A 309 2.65 12.69 -13.53
N VAL A 310 3.90 12.45 -13.12
CA VAL A 310 4.67 11.24 -13.49
C VAL A 310 4.35 10.05 -12.58
N PHE A 311 3.68 10.28 -11.45
CA PHE A 311 3.08 9.27 -10.61
C PHE A 311 1.58 9.52 -10.47
N LYS A 312 0.77 8.52 -10.80
CA LYS A 312 -0.70 8.63 -10.84
C LYS A 312 -1.32 8.05 -9.57
N CYS A 313 -2.42 8.64 -9.12
CA CYS A 313 -3.28 8.05 -8.10
C CYS A 313 -4.00 6.82 -8.69
N ALA A 314 -3.36 5.69 -8.67
CA ALA A 314 -3.83 4.40 -9.18
C ALA A 314 -3.90 3.40 -8.01
N THR A 315 -4.93 2.62 -7.89
CA THR A 315 -6.09 2.34 -8.75
C THR A 315 -7.14 3.48 -8.70
N MET A 316 -8.18 3.40 -9.59
CA MET A 316 -9.28 4.38 -9.53
C MET A 316 -10.04 4.29 -8.20
N PRO A 317 -10.38 5.43 -7.55
CA PRO A 317 -11.21 5.41 -6.35
C PRO A 317 -12.63 4.98 -6.70
N LEU A 318 -13.17 4.05 -5.92
CA LEU A 318 -14.59 3.71 -5.87
C LEU A 318 -15.16 4.26 -4.56
N VAL A 319 -15.80 5.43 -4.61
CA VAL A 319 -16.46 6.00 -3.43
C VAL A 319 -17.69 5.14 -3.11
N ALA A 320 -17.63 4.39 -2.01
CA ALA A 320 -18.65 3.42 -1.61
C ALA A 320 -19.36 3.80 -0.30
N GLY A 321 -19.07 4.97 0.26
CA GLY A 321 -19.69 5.47 1.48
C GLY A 321 -19.35 6.91 1.75
N GLU A 322 -20.14 7.55 2.62
CA GLU A 322 -19.97 8.90 3.13
C GLU A 322 -20.08 8.87 4.66
N GLY A 323 -19.27 9.65 5.34
CA GLY A 323 -19.17 9.63 6.80
C GLY A 323 -18.56 8.33 7.36
N LEU A 324 -18.27 8.34 8.66
CA LEU A 324 -17.72 7.15 9.34
C LEU A 324 -18.68 5.97 9.32
N GLU A 325 -19.98 6.22 9.30
CA GLU A 325 -21.05 5.22 9.19
C GLU A 325 -20.99 4.45 7.87
N GLY A 326 -20.45 5.06 6.81
CA GLY A 326 -20.28 4.44 5.50
C GLY A 326 -19.18 3.37 5.45
N ILE A 327 -18.26 3.33 6.43
CA ILE A 327 -17.10 2.43 6.40
C ILE A 327 -17.51 0.95 6.42
N GLN A 328 -18.49 0.56 7.24
CA GLN A 328 -18.93 -0.83 7.30
C GLN A 328 -19.51 -1.29 5.96
N GLY A 329 -20.32 -0.44 5.31
CA GLY A 329 -20.83 -0.71 3.96
C GLY A 329 -19.73 -0.82 2.90
N ALA A 330 -18.70 0.03 3.01
CA ALA A 330 -17.53 -0.01 2.14
C ALA A 330 -16.72 -1.31 2.30
N PHE A 331 -16.64 -1.88 3.51
CA PHE A 331 -16.06 -3.21 3.72
C PHE A 331 -16.80 -4.29 2.93
N GLU A 332 -18.12 -4.25 2.91
CA GLU A 332 -18.94 -5.23 2.17
C GLU A 332 -18.75 -5.10 0.64
N VAL A 333 -18.54 -3.87 0.14
CA VAL A 333 -18.18 -3.64 -1.27
C VAL A 333 -16.80 -4.23 -1.57
N SER A 334 -15.82 -3.99 -0.69
CA SER A 334 -14.46 -4.50 -0.86
C SER A 334 -14.40 -6.04 -0.82
N LYS A 335 -15.15 -6.69 0.07
CA LYS A 335 -15.25 -8.16 0.17
C LYS A 335 -15.79 -8.82 -1.11
N LYS A 336 -16.67 -8.15 -1.85
CA LYS A 336 -17.18 -8.65 -3.14
C LYS A 336 -16.14 -8.62 -4.25
N GLY A 337 -15.00 -7.96 -3.99
CA GLY A 337 -13.93 -7.74 -4.95
C GLY A 337 -14.20 -6.58 -5.90
N VAL A 338 -13.16 -5.81 -6.16
CA VAL A 338 -13.16 -4.71 -7.13
C VAL A 338 -12.02 -4.90 -8.11
N SER A 339 -12.13 -4.37 -9.33
CA SER A 339 -11.14 -4.60 -10.38
C SER A 339 -10.49 -3.29 -10.81
N ALA A 340 -9.18 -3.16 -10.63
CA ALA A 340 -8.41 -1.94 -10.88
C ALA A 340 -9.01 -0.70 -10.18
N GLN A 341 -9.66 -0.92 -9.04
CA GLN A 341 -10.26 0.10 -8.19
C GLN A 341 -9.86 -0.09 -6.74
N LYS A 342 -9.95 0.95 -5.95
CA LYS A 342 -9.85 0.91 -4.48
C LYS A 342 -11.08 1.54 -3.87
N VAL A 343 -11.67 0.86 -2.90
CA VAL A 343 -12.83 1.37 -2.17
C VAL A 343 -12.39 2.52 -1.26
N VAL A 344 -13.14 3.62 -1.32
CA VAL A 344 -12.88 4.87 -0.58
C VAL A 344 -14.17 5.32 0.10
N VAL A 345 -14.03 5.92 1.27
CA VAL A 345 -15.10 6.62 2.00
C VAL A 345 -14.72 8.09 2.09
N THR A 346 -15.65 9.01 1.81
CA THR A 346 -15.48 10.45 1.98
C THR A 346 -16.06 10.90 3.32
N LEU A 347 -15.44 11.92 3.96
CA LEU A 347 -15.87 12.49 5.23
C LEU A 347 -16.30 13.95 5.07
#